data_7cab59786052e31bb7f9d7b8551295c2
#
_entry.id   7cab59786052e31bb7f9d7b8551295c2
#
_cell.length_a   1.000
_cell.length_b   1.000
_cell.length_c   1.000
_cell.angle_alpha   90.00
_cell.angle_beta   90.00
_cell.angle_gamma   90.00
#
_symmetry.space_group_name_H-M   'P 1'
#
loop_
_entity.id
_entity.type
_entity.pdbx_description
1 polymer ?
#
loop_
_entity_poly.entity_id
_entity_poly.type
_entity_poly.pdbx_seq_one_letter_code
_entity_poly.pdbx_strand_id
1 'polypeptide(L)' 'MSRKNECKIVQDLLPNYVEGLTNEETNLFIEEHLRECNTCKKMFNNMKTEIQKPDKEV' A
#
# COMPACT_ATOMS: atom_id res chain seq x y z
N MET A 1 -2.32 -16.24 12.42
CA MET A 1 -2.24 -15.72 12.31
C MET A 1 -2.70 -14.43 12.23
N SER A 2 -2.14 -13.54 12.38
CA SER A 2 -2.58 -12.30 12.39
C SER A 2 -2.60 -11.66 11.10
N ARG A 3 -2.52 -12.36 10.04
CA ARG A 3 -2.50 -11.75 8.78
C ARG A 3 -3.73 -10.96 8.48
N LYS A 4 -4.88 -11.37 8.97
CA LYS A 4 -6.06 -10.62 8.71
C LYS A 4 -6.03 -9.29 9.39
N ASN A 5 -5.48 -9.23 10.59
CA ASN A 5 -5.38 -7.96 11.28
C ASN A 5 -4.37 -7.09 10.58
N GLU A 6 -3.31 -7.70 10.06
CA GLU A 6 -2.30 -6.93 9.38
C GLU A 6 -2.88 -6.31 8.10
N CYS A 7 -3.81 -7.00 7.46
CA CYS A 7 -4.40 -6.43 6.27
C CYS A 7 -5.09 -5.12 6.57
N LYS A 8 -5.81 -5.04 7.68
CA LYS A 8 -6.47 -3.81 8.02
C LYS A 8 -5.47 -2.71 8.31
N ILE A 9 -4.40 -3.06 8.99
CA ILE A 9 -3.38 -2.08 9.30
C ILE A 9 -2.72 -1.60 8.03
N VAL A 10 -2.38 -2.52 7.16
CA VAL A 10 -1.72 -2.16 5.92
C VAL A 10 -2.63 -1.30 5.06
N GLN A 11 -3.91 -1.67 4.96
CA GLN A 11 -4.83 -0.91 4.14
C GLN A 11 -4.99 0.51 4.67
N ASP A 12 -4.90 0.65 5.99
CA ASP A 12 -5.01 1.96 6.57
C ASP A 12 -3.76 2.79 6.28
N LEU A 13 -2.61 2.15 6.15
CA LEU A 13 -1.37 2.84 5.89
C LEU A 13 -1.08 3.05 4.41
N LEU A 14 -1.72 2.28 3.57
CA LEU A 14 -1.42 2.35 2.14
C LEU A 14 -1.52 3.75 1.53
N PRO A 15 -2.54 4.53 1.86
CA PRO A 15 -2.60 5.85 1.27
C PRO A 15 -1.37 6.69 1.58
N ASN A 16 -0.90 6.60 2.83
CA ASN A 16 0.29 7.34 3.20
C ASN A 16 1.52 6.73 2.56
N TYR A 17 1.56 5.41 2.47
CA TYR A 17 2.71 4.74 1.88
C TYR A 17 2.85 5.16 0.41
N VAL A 18 1.74 5.21 -0.30
CA VAL A 18 1.78 5.56 -1.71
C VAL A 18 2.26 6.98 -1.89
N GLU A 19 1.93 7.86 -0.95
CA GLU A 19 2.34 9.23 -1.05
C GLU A 19 3.74 9.48 -0.49
N GLY A 20 4.37 8.45 0.03
CA GLY A 20 5.72 8.59 0.54
C GLY A 20 5.81 9.23 1.91
N LEU A 21 4.74 9.11 2.70
CA LEU A 21 4.70 9.73 4.00
C LEU A 21 5.08 8.78 5.14
N THR A 22 5.39 7.54 4.84
CA THR A 22 5.71 6.58 5.88
C THR A 22 7.22 6.43 5.99
N ASN A 23 7.69 5.96 7.14
CA ASN A 23 9.12 5.83 7.33
C ASN A 23 9.59 4.45 6.87
N GLU A 24 10.88 4.22 6.95
CA GLU A 24 11.45 3.00 6.43
C GLU A 24 10.90 1.76 7.06
N GLU A 25 10.77 1.76 8.36
CA GLU A 25 10.29 0.58 9.04
C GLU A 25 8.88 0.25 8.64
N THR A 26 8.05 1.26 8.51
CA THR A 26 6.68 1.05 8.08
C THR A 26 6.67 0.55 6.65
N ASN A 27 7.53 1.08 5.82
CA ASN A 27 7.61 0.64 4.44
C ASN A 27 7.95 -0.84 4.35
N LEU A 28 8.90 -1.29 5.15
CA LEU A 28 9.27 -2.69 5.13
C LEU A 28 8.11 -3.57 5.56
N PHE A 29 7.40 -3.14 6.59
CA PHE A 29 6.26 -3.91 7.07
C PHE A 29 5.21 -4.04 5.97
N ILE A 30 4.90 -2.95 5.30
CA ILE A 30 3.91 -2.96 4.25
C ILE A 30 4.38 -3.82 3.08
N GLU A 31 5.62 -3.66 2.69
CA GLU A 31 6.13 -4.40 1.54
C GLU A 31 6.12 -5.90 1.78
N GLU A 32 6.44 -6.30 2.99
CA GLU A 32 6.42 -7.71 3.29
C GLU A 32 5.01 -8.25 3.23
N HIS A 33 4.06 -7.47 3.73
CA HIS A 33 2.68 -7.92 3.71
C HIS A 33 2.19 -7.99 2.26
N LEU A 34 2.56 -7.03 1.44
CA LEU A 34 2.14 -7.02 0.05
C LEU A 34 2.65 -8.24 -0.72
N ARG A 35 3.76 -8.77 -0.30
CA ARG A 35 4.26 -9.95 -0.98
C ARG A 35 3.41 -11.14 -0.67
N GLU A 36 2.79 -11.18 0.48
CA GLU A 36 2.03 -12.33 0.88
C GLU A 36 0.54 -12.18 0.71
N CYS A 37 0.06 -10.97 0.55
CA CYS A 37 -1.37 -10.74 0.46
C CYS A 37 -1.72 -10.10 -0.87
N ASN A 38 -2.32 -10.87 -1.75
CA ASN A 38 -2.66 -10.35 -3.06
C ASN A 38 -3.72 -9.28 -2.98
N THR A 39 -4.62 -9.36 -2.03
CA THR A 39 -5.66 -8.37 -1.88
C THR A 39 -5.07 -7.00 -1.60
N CYS A 40 -4.15 -6.92 -0.65
CA CYS A 40 -3.53 -5.66 -0.32
C CYS A 40 -2.67 -5.17 -1.48
N LYS A 41 -2.03 -6.09 -2.17
CA LYS A 41 -1.21 -5.71 -3.30
C LYS A 41 -2.06 -5.08 -4.40
N LYS A 42 -3.24 -5.61 -4.62
CA LYS A 42 -4.11 -5.03 -5.61
C LYS A 42 -4.55 -3.65 -5.19
N MET A 43 -4.87 -3.48 -3.92
CA MET A 43 -5.27 -2.18 -3.44
C MET A 43 -4.14 -1.17 -3.63
N PHE A 44 -2.93 -1.60 -3.34
CA PHE A 44 -1.79 -0.73 -3.49
C PHE A 44 -1.63 -0.31 -4.96
N ASN A 45 -1.74 -1.26 -5.85
CA ASN A 45 -1.61 -0.94 -7.28
C ASN A 45 -2.69 0.02 -7.75
N ASN A 46 -3.90 -0.16 -7.26
CA ASN A 46 -4.97 0.73 -7.65
C ASN A 46 -4.72 2.14 -7.16
N MET A 47 -4.27 2.28 -5.93
CA MET A 47 -4.00 3.59 -5.39
C MET A 47 -2.87 4.26 -6.14
N LYS A 48 -1.84 3.47 -6.43
CA LYS A 48 -0.72 4.00 -7.13
C LYS A 48 -1.12 4.49 -8.51
N THR A 49 -1.93 3.73 -9.18
CA THR A 49 -2.36 4.08 -10.50
C THR A 49 -3.17 5.35 -10.47
N GLU A 50 -4.04 5.49 -9.51
CA GLU A 50 -4.83 6.66 -9.42
C GLU A 50 -4.01 7.89 -9.22
N ILE A 51 -3.01 7.82 -8.39
CA ILE A 51 -2.18 8.96 -8.14
C ILE A 51 -1.40 9.35 -9.36
N GLN A 52 -0.96 8.40 -10.12
CA GLN A 52 -0.21 8.74 -11.27
C GLN A 52 -1.03 9.22 -12.38
N LYS A 53 -2.24 8.79 -12.52
CA LYS A 53 -3.01 9.13 -13.57
C LYS A 53 -3.16 10.55 -13.91
N PRO A 54 -3.42 11.41 -13.07
CA PRO A 54 -3.64 12.76 -13.41
C PRO A 54 -2.55 13.36 -14.16
N ASP A 55 -1.40 12.90 -13.92
CA ASP A 55 -0.37 13.49 -14.55
C ASP A 55 -0.35 13.33 -15.90
N LYS A 56 -0.61 12.35 -16.31
CA LYS A 56 -0.41 12.12 -17.53
C LYS A 56 -1.29 12.66 -18.37
N GLU A 57 -2.19 12.81 -18.13
CA GLU A 57 -3.06 13.14 -18.91
C GLU A 57 -2.89 14.21 -19.60
N VAL A 58 -2.38 14.94 -19.28
CA VAL A 58 -2.27 16.02 -19.95
C VAL A 58 -1.62 15.97 -20.79
#